data_35a4d3c6dbd52969ed8a5eb4ae04515c
#
_entry.id   35a4d3c6dbd52969ed8a5eb4ae04515c
#
_cell.length_a   1.000
_cell.length_b   1.000
_cell.length_c   1.000
_cell.angle_alpha   90.00
_cell.angle_beta   90.00
_cell.angle_gamma   90.00
#
_symmetry.space_group_name_H-M   'P 1'
#
loop_
_entity.id
_entity.type
_entity.pdbx_description
1 polymer ?
#
loop_
_entity_poly.entity_id
_entity_poly.type
_entity_poly.pdbx_seq_one_letter_code
_entity_poly.pdbx_strand_id
1 'polypeptide(L)'
;MLDFHRRMEAELTVSALRMPISQASQFGVIEVDENGKMVGFEEKPSNPKSIPGEPEWALVSMGNYIFEAETLSKELREDAENNQSSHDFGKDIIPKMFPRGKVYVYDFTTNKIKGEKESTYWRDVGTIESYWSAHMDLLDKDPEFSLYNRSWPLHTYYPPLPPATFVDVKDKKVKITDSLISGGSYIQGSTIYKSVLGFRSNIAAGS
;
A
#
# COMPACT_ATOMS: atom_id res chain seq x y z
N MET A 1 4.67 -13.16 -4.15
CA MET A 1 5.63 -12.87 -3.08
C MET A 1 5.91 -14.08 -2.17
N LEU A 2 4.94 -14.78 -1.58
CA LEU A 2 5.19 -15.93 -0.70
C LEU A 2 5.91 -17.09 -1.42
N ASP A 3 5.50 -17.44 -2.63
CA ASP A 3 6.17 -18.47 -3.42
C ASP A 3 7.62 -18.09 -3.80
N PHE A 4 7.85 -16.81 -4.03
CA PHE A 4 9.20 -16.26 -4.23
C PHE A 4 10.03 -16.43 -2.95
N HIS A 5 9.50 -16.02 -1.81
CA HIS A 5 10.16 -16.14 -0.50
C HIS A 5 10.60 -17.59 -0.22
N ARG A 6 9.69 -18.54 -0.43
CA ARG A 6 9.98 -19.98 -0.24
C ARG A 6 11.03 -20.51 -1.23
N ARG A 7 10.92 -20.13 -2.51
CA ARG A 7 11.87 -20.56 -3.55
C ARG A 7 13.29 -20.05 -3.31
N MET A 8 13.42 -18.85 -2.76
CA MET A 8 14.71 -18.25 -2.43
C MET A 8 15.24 -18.72 -1.06
N GLU A 9 14.46 -19.51 -0.32
CA GLU A 9 14.76 -19.89 1.07
C GLU A 9 15.15 -18.64 1.89
N ALA A 10 14.40 -17.56 1.71
CA ALA A 10 14.72 -16.27 2.27
C ALA A 10 14.40 -16.20 3.77
N GLU A 11 15.23 -15.52 4.53
CA GLU A 11 14.94 -15.15 5.92
C GLU A 11 14.04 -13.89 5.96
N LEU A 12 14.23 -13.02 4.96
CA LEU A 12 13.42 -11.83 4.74
C LEU A 12 13.24 -11.61 3.24
N THR A 13 12.02 -11.35 2.83
CA THR A 13 11.69 -10.81 1.50
C THR A 13 11.07 -9.43 1.65
N VAL A 14 11.66 -8.45 0.99
CA VAL A 14 11.17 -7.08 0.92
C VAL A 14 10.49 -6.87 -0.43
N SER A 15 9.25 -6.40 -0.42
CA SER A 15 8.58 -5.99 -1.65
C SER A 15 9.08 -4.62 -2.08
N ALA A 16 9.39 -4.47 -3.35
CA ALA A 16 9.90 -3.23 -3.92
C ALA A 16 9.28 -2.92 -5.27
N LEU A 17 9.31 -1.66 -5.63
CA LEU A 17 8.89 -1.18 -6.95
C LEU A 17 9.88 -0.14 -7.48
N ARG A 18 9.84 0.05 -8.79
CA ARG A 18 10.61 1.09 -9.47
C ARG A 18 9.88 2.43 -9.36
N MET A 19 10.61 3.46 -9.01
CA MET A 19 10.09 4.81 -8.83
C MET A 19 11.04 5.83 -9.45
N PRO A 20 10.53 6.94 -10.02
CA PRO A 20 11.37 8.04 -10.45
C PRO A 20 12.28 8.51 -9.32
N ILE A 21 13.57 8.67 -9.60
CA ILE A 21 14.60 9.00 -8.59
C ILE A 21 14.28 10.30 -7.83
N SER A 22 13.59 11.24 -8.48
CA SER A 22 13.14 12.51 -7.88
C SER A 22 12.14 12.33 -6.73
N GLN A 23 11.47 11.18 -6.65
CA GLN A 23 10.50 10.85 -5.60
C GLN A 23 11.05 9.85 -4.58
N ALA A 24 12.17 9.22 -4.86
CA ALA A 24 12.70 8.10 -4.08
C ALA A 24 13.17 8.48 -2.68
N SER A 25 13.50 9.74 -2.43
CA SER A 25 13.93 10.24 -1.10
C SER A 25 12.86 10.15 0.00
N GLN A 26 11.61 9.85 -0.36
CA GLN A 26 10.54 9.63 0.61
C GLN A 26 10.49 8.19 1.15
N PHE A 27 11.27 7.27 0.58
CA PHE A 27 11.20 5.83 0.80
C PHE A 27 12.55 5.24 1.16
N GLY A 28 12.54 4.00 1.64
CA GLY A 28 13.75 3.19 1.72
C GLY A 28 14.24 2.80 0.33
N VAL A 29 15.43 3.21 -0.04
CA VAL A 29 16.05 2.91 -1.34
C VAL A 29 16.87 1.63 -1.23
N ILE A 30 16.69 0.73 -2.19
CA ILE A 30 17.22 -0.62 -2.18
C ILE A 30 18.24 -0.79 -3.31
N GLU A 31 19.31 -1.50 -3.03
CA GLU A 31 20.25 -2.02 -4.03
C GLU A 31 20.19 -3.54 -4.03
N VAL A 32 20.21 -4.14 -5.22
CA VAL A 32 20.18 -5.60 -5.38
C VAL A 32 21.30 -6.07 -6.29
N ASP A 33 21.74 -7.31 -6.08
CA ASP A 33 22.58 -8.01 -7.05
C ASP A 33 21.77 -8.60 -8.22
N GLU A 34 22.43 -9.26 -9.16
CA GLU A 34 21.83 -9.92 -10.31
C GLU A 34 20.84 -11.04 -9.98
N ASN A 35 20.88 -11.56 -8.74
CA ASN A 35 20.01 -12.62 -8.24
C ASN A 35 18.82 -12.06 -7.41
N GLY A 36 18.72 -10.73 -7.28
CA GLY A 36 17.71 -10.07 -6.47
C GLY A 36 17.98 -10.13 -4.96
N LYS A 37 19.21 -10.51 -4.54
CA LYS A 37 19.63 -10.41 -3.16
C LYS A 37 19.92 -8.96 -2.81
N MET A 38 19.45 -8.51 -1.65
CA MET A 38 19.71 -7.15 -1.18
C MET A 38 21.20 -6.97 -0.83
N VAL A 39 21.81 -5.96 -1.41
CA VAL A 39 23.23 -5.56 -1.18
C VAL A 39 23.35 -4.17 -0.61
N GLY A 40 22.29 -3.38 -0.60
CA GLY A 40 22.24 -2.06 0.01
C GLY A 40 20.82 -1.66 0.38
N PHE A 41 20.70 -0.88 1.45
CA PHE A 41 19.45 -0.27 1.90
C PHE A 41 19.74 1.04 2.60
N GLU A 42 19.04 2.10 2.24
CA GLU A 42 19.12 3.41 2.88
C GLU A 42 17.72 4.00 3.07
N GLU A 43 17.34 4.26 4.32
CA GLU A 43 16.03 4.80 4.66
C GLU A 43 15.99 6.30 4.41
N LYS A 44 15.12 6.73 3.50
CA LYS A 44 14.87 8.14 3.14
C LYS A 44 16.15 8.94 2.84
N PRO A 45 16.99 8.48 1.92
CA PRO A 45 18.25 9.15 1.62
C PRO A 45 18.02 10.53 1.00
N SER A 46 18.89 11.48 1.36
CA SER A 46 18.88 12.81 0.71
C SER A 46 19.35 12.77 -0.74
N ASN A 47 20.13 11.74 -1.12
CA ASN A 47 20.62 11.51 -2.47
C ASN A 47 20.38 10.03 -2.84
N PRO A 48 19.18 9.68 -3.33
CA PRO A 48 18.83 8.30 -3.65
C PRO A 48 19.74 7.70 -4.72
N LYS A 49 20.14 6.44 -4.53
CA LYS A 49 20.88 5.70 -5.56
C LYS A 49 19.93 5.21 -6.65
N SER A 50 20.38 5.34 -7.89
CA SER A 50 19.66 4.83 -9.05
C SER A 50 19.89 3.33 -9.26
N ILE A 51 18.99 2.72 -10.00
CA ILE A 51 19.18 1.35 -10.51
C ILE A 51 20.35 1.37 -11.53
N PRO A 52 21.29 0.41 -11.43
CA PRO A 52 22.38 0.32 -12.40
C PRO A 52 21.91 0.30 -13.84
N GLY A 53 22.42 1.22 -14.64
CA GLY A 53 22.01 1.39 -16.05
C GLY A 53 20.73 2.22 -16.26
N GLU A 54 20.06 2.64 -15.20
CA GLU A 54 18.81 3.41 -15.26
C GLU A 54 18.85 4.62 -14.31
N PRO A 55 19.54 5.70 -14.69
CA PRO A 55 19.82 6.82 -13.78
C PRO A 55 18.59 7.62 -13.32
N GLU A 56 17.47 7.49 -14.05
CA GLU A 56 16.22 8.17 -13.71
C GLU A 56 15.33 7.38 -12.74
N TRP A 57 15.72 6.14 -12.42
CA TRP A 57 14.92 5.23 -11.61
C TRP A 57 15.66 4.73 -10.38
N ALA A 58 14.94 4.61 -9.29
CA ALA A 58 15.38 3.95 -8.06
C ALA A 58 14.47 2.76 -7.74
N LEU A 59 15.01 1.77 -7.04
CA LEU A 59 14.24 0.68 -6.46
C LEU A 59 13.88 1.05 -5.03
N VAL A 60 12.60 1.13 -4.70
CA VAL A 60 12.14 1.57 -3.38
C VAL A 60 11.35 0.50 -2.66
N SER A 61 11.52 0.44 -1.34
CA SER A 61 10.75 -0.43 -0.46
C SER A 61 9.29 0.03 -0.38
N MET A 62 8.38 -0.93 -0.48
CA MET A 62 6.95 -0.69 -0.30
C MET A 62 6.51 -0.80 1.17
N GLY A 63 7.42 -1.12 2.09
CA GLY A 63 7.08 -1.37 3.49
C GLY A 63 6.33 -2.70 3.72
N ASN A 64 6.31 -3.60 2.73
CA ASN A 64 5.69 -4.91 2.82
C ASN A 64 6.76 -6.00 2.90
N TYR A 65 6.69 -6.82 3.93
CA TYR A 65 7.71 -7.80 4.27
C TYR A 65 7.14 -9.19 4.47
N ILE A 66 7.92 -10.22 4.12
CA ILE A 66 7.71 -11.60 4.56
C ILE A 66 8.97 -12.04 5.29
N PHE A 67 8.82 -12.46 6.53
CA PHE A 67 9.89 -12.99 7.35
C PHE A 67 9.68 -14.48 7.66
N GLU A 68 10.76 -15.22 7.81
CA GLU A 68 10.72 -16.44 8.58
C GLU A 68 10.43 -16.11 10.05
N ALA A 69 9.49 -16.84 10.66
CA ALA A 69 8.97 -16.50 12.00
C ALA A 69 10.04 -16.52 13.10
N GLU A 70 10.95 -17.47 13.04
CA GLU A 70 12.07 -17.60 14.01
C GLU A 70 13.05 -16.44 13.85
N THR A 71 13.37 -16.09 12.61
CA THR A 71 14.25 -14.94 12.30
C THR A 71 13.64 -13.63 12.80
N LEU A 72 12.36 -13.38 12.49
CA LEU A 72 11.67 -12.19 12.97
C LEU A 72 11.67 -12.09 14.50
N SER A 73 11.33 -13.20 15.18
CA SER A 73 11.31 -13.23 16.65
C SER A 73 12.69 -12.93 17.25
N LYS A 74 13.73 -13.44 16.65
CA LYS A 74 15.13 -13.19 17.08
C LYS A 74 15.51 -11.73 16.89
N GLU A 75 15.33 -11.19 15.67
CA GLU A 75 15.71 -9.81 15.34
C GLU A 75 14.97 -8.79 16.21
N LEU A 76 13.66 -9.01 16.45
CA LEU A 76 12.86 -8.13 17.30
C LEU A 76 13.28 -8.16 18.76
N ARG A 77 13.67 -9.32 19.30
CA ARG A 77 14.19 -9.41 20.68
C ARG A 77 15.54 -8.71 20.81
N GLU A 78 16.47 -8.95 19.88
CA GLU A 78 17.76 -8.28 19.86
C GLU A 78 17.62 -6.75 19.73
N ASP A 79 16.65 -6.30 18.92
CA ASP A 79 16.38 -4.89 18.75
C ASP A 79 15.74 -4.25 19.98
N ALA A 80 14.84 -4.95 20.65
CA ALA A 80 14.18 -4.49 21.88
C ALA A 80 15.15 -4.25 23.04
N GLU A 81 16.27 -5.00 23.09
CA GLU A 81 17.32 -4.83 24.08
C GLU A 81 18.30 -3.71 23.74
N ASN A 82 18.25 -3.16 22.53
CA ASN A 82 19.14 -2.10 22.06
C ASN A 82 18.56 -0.70 22.37
N ASN A 83 19.02 -0.08 23.43
CA ASN A 83 18.59 1.27 23.83
C ASN A 83 18.94 2.39 22.82
N GLN A 84 19.74 2.11 21.79
CA GLN A 84 20.08 3.06 20.74
C GLN A 84 19.24 2.88 19.48
N SER A 85 18.43 1.83 19.44
CA SER A 85 17.52 1.57 18.33
C SER A 85 16.30 2.52 18.36
N SER A 86 15.85 2.93 17.19
CA SER A 86 14.57 3.61 17.02
C SER A 86 13.40 2.64 16.88
N HIS A 87 13.68 1.33 16.89
CA HIS A 87 12.75 0.24 16.70
C HIS A 87 12.02 0.32 15.36
N ASP A 88 12.74 0.71 14.31
CA ASP A 88 12.25 0.87 12.96
C ASP A 88 12.82 -0.21 12.04
N PHE A 89 11.96 -0.84 11.23
CA PHE A 89 12.41 -1.89 10.32
C PHE A 89 13.44 -1.39 9.30
N GLY A 90 13.22 -0.21 8.74
CA GLY A 90 14.07 0.38 7.71
C GLY A 90 15.40 0.90 8.26
N LYS A 91 15.41 1.44 9.48
CA LYS A 91 16.61 2.04 10.09
C LYS A 91 17.45 1.04 10.87
N ASP A 92 16.79 0.11 11.55
CA ASP A 92 17.47 -0.72 12.55
C ASP A 92 17.53 -2.19 12.15
N ILE A 93 16.43 -2.79 11.68
CA ILE A 93 16.37 -4.24 11.46
C ILE A 93 16.91 -4.64 10.09
N ILE A 94 16.38 -4.07 9.00
CA ILE A 94 16.80 -4.43 7.63
C ILE A 94 18.29 -4.18 7.40
N PRO A 95 18.86 -3.00 7.80
CA PRO A 95 20.30 -2.74 7.65
C PRO A 95 21.20 -3.71 8.39
N LYS A 96 20.75 -4.26 9.51
CA LYS A 96 21.51 -5.32 10.23
C LYS A 96 21.39 -6.69 9.54
N MET A 97 20.26 -6.97 8.91
CA MET A 97 19.98 -8.30 8.33
C MET A 97 20.63 -8.51 6.97
N PHE A 98 20.54 -7.55 6.03
CA PHE A 98 20.91 -7.82 4.64
C PHE A 98 22.40 -8.17 4.46
N PRO A 99 23.38 -7.66 5.24
CA PRO A 99 24.78 -8.04 5.06
C PRO A 99 25.09 -9.47 5.50
N ARG A 100 24.30 -10.05 6.42
CA ARG A 100 24.57 -11.34 7.07
C ARG A 100 23.58 -12.44 6.73
N GLY A 101 22.40 -12.07 6.23
CA GLY A 101 21.29 -12.99 6.02
C GLY A 101 20.91 -13.20 4.56
N LYS A 102 19.90 -14.08 4.38
CA LYS A 102 19.24 -14.33 3.11
C LYS A 102 18.10 -13.32 2.91
N VAL A 103 18.44 -12.06 2.64
CA VAL A 103 17.48 -10.99 2.38
C VAL A 103 17.33 -10.78 0.88
N TYR A 104 16.12 -10.97 0.35
CA TYR A 104 15.82 -10.85 -1.06
C TYR A 104 14.76 -9.80 -1.33
N VAL A 105 14.80 -9.25 -2.53
CA VAL A 105 13.86 -8.22 -2.98
C VAL A 105 12.91 -8.81 -4.01
N TYR A 106 11.62 -8.68 -3.74
CA TYR A 106 10.56 -9.09 -4.65
C TYR A 106 10.11 -7.90 -5.49
N ASP A 107 10.31 -8.00 -6.80
CA ASP A 107 9.81 -7.00 -7.74
C ASP A 107 8.28 -7.07 -7.83
N PHE A 108 7.61 -6.08 -7.25
CA PHE A 108 6.15 -6.00 -7.24
C PHE A 108 5.56 -5.84 -8.65
N THR A 109 6.33 -5.32 -9.61
CA THR A 109 5.87 -5.15 -11.00
C THR A 109 5.62 -6.48 -11.70
N THR A 110 6.18 -7.58 -11.14
CA THR A 110 5.96 -8.94 -11.67
C THR A 110 4.64 -9.57 -11.23
N ASN A 111 3.87 -8.91 -10.37
CA ASN A 111 2.58 -9.41 -9.92
C ASN A 111 1.57 -9.49 -11.06
N LYS A 112 0.84 -10.61 -11.05
CA LYS A 112 -0.32 -10.80 -11.93
C LYS A 112 -1.54 -11.07 -11.06
N ILE A 113 -2.42 -10.10 -10.99
CA ILE A 113 -3.67 -10.20 -10.23
C ILE A 113 -4.76 -10.72 -11.16
N LYS A 114 -5.32 -11.89 -10.83
CA LYS A 114 -6.37 -12.49 -11.65
C LYS A 114 -7.59 -11.56 -11.70
N GLY A 115 -8.06 -11.25 -12.93
CA GLY A 115 -9.21 -10.40 -13.14
C GLY A 115 -8.93 -8.89 -13.11
N GLU A 116 -7.68 -8.49 -12.89
CA GLU A 116 -7.22 -7.12 -13.07
C GLU A 116 -6.45 -6.97 -14.39
N LYS A 117 -6.41 -5.77 -14.90
CA LYS A 117 -5.40 -5.38 -15.90
C LYS A 117 -4.01 -5.51 -15.25
N GLU A 118 -2.95 -5.61 -16.05
CA GLU A 118 -1.59 -5.57 -15.52
C GLU A 118 -1.39 -4.23 -14.79
N SER A 119 -1.61 -4.26 -13.49
CA SER A 119 -1.53 -3.09 -12.62
C SER A 119 -0.49 -3.33 -11.56
N THR A 120 0.40 -2.38 -11.42
CA THR A 120 1.35 -2.27 -10.31
C THR A 120 0.87 -1.24 -9.30
N TYR A 121 -0.46 -1.09 -9.16
CA TYR A 121 -1.03 -0.09 -8.27
C TYR A 121 -0.54 -0.28 -6.84
N TRP A 122 0.14 0.73 -6.37
CA TRP A 122 0.55 0.90 -4.99
C TRP A 122 0.58 2.40 -4.66
N ARG A 123 0.10 2.75 -3.49
CA ARG A 123 0.12 4.11 -2.98
C ARG A 123 0.64 4.13 -1.55
N ASP A 124 1.61 4.98 -1.29
CA ASP A 124 1.87 5.45 0.06
C ASP A 124 0.77 6.44 0.47
N VAL A 125 0.19 6.24 1.64
CA VAL A 125 -0.89 7.07 2.19
C VAL A 125 -0.44 7.83 3.44
N GLY A 126 0.84 8.17 3.51
CA GLY A 126 1.47 8.85 4.64
C GLY A 126 1.11 10.33 4.80
N THR A 127 0.47 10.95 3.79
CA THR A 127 -0.05 12.32 3.87
C THR A 127 -1.56 12.36 3.67
N ILE A 128 -2.23 13.42 4.13
CA ILE A 128 -3.67 13.62 3.93
C ILE A 128 -4.00 13.67 2.44
N GLU A 129 -3.16 14.32 1.65
CA GLU A 129 -3.33 14.44 0.20
C GLU A 129 -3.21 13.09 -0.50
N SER A 130 -2.21 12.28 -0.15
CA SER A 130 -2.04 10.95 -0.76
C SER A 130 -3.15 9.99 -0.33
N TYR A 131 -3.60 10.06 0.93
CA TYR A 131 -4.74 9.31 1.43
C TYR A 131 -6.04 9.67 0.68
N TRP A 132 -6.32 10.96 0.54
CA TRP A 132 -7.48 11.44 -0.22
C TRP A 132 -7.39 11.04 -1.70
N SER A 133 -6.22 11.19 -2.32
CA SER A 133 -5.97 10.83 -3.72
C SER A 133 -6.23 9.34 -3.96
N ALA A 134 -5.77 8.47 -3.05
CA ALA A 134 -6.01 7.03 -3.14
C ALA A 134 -7.51 6.66 -3.11
N HIS A 135 -8.33 7.44 -2.37
CA HIS A 135 -9.78 7.27 -2.42
C HIS A 135 -10.39 7.74 -3.74
N MET A 136 -9.85 8.83 -4.30
CA MET A 136 -10.33 9.34 -5.59
C MET A 136 -9.98 8.42 -6.76
N ASP A 137 -8.85 7.72 -6.70
CA ASP A 137 -8.48 6.71 -7.70
C ASP A 137 -9.55 5.62 -7.86
N LEU A 138 -10.27 5.29 -6.77
CA LEU A 138 -11.38 4.30 -6.80
C LEU A 138 -12.62 4.79 -7.54
N LEU A 139 -12.74 6.09 -7.77
CA LEU A 139 -13.88 6.72 -8.45
C LEU A 139 -13.66 6.85 -9.97
N ASP A 140 -12.48 6.54 -10.45
CA ASP A 140 -12.18 6.58 -11.87
C ASP A 140 -13.08 5.60 -12.64
N LYS A 141 -13.42 5.96 -13.88
CA LYS A 141 -14.26 5.13 -14.76
C LYS A 141 -13.65 3.75 -15.03
N ASP A 142 -12.32 3.70 -15.05
CA ASP A 142 -11.52 2.49 -15.29
C ASP A 142 -10.36 2.47 -14.29
N PRO A 143 -10.64 2.21 -13.00
CA PRO A 143 -9.64 2.32 -11.95
C PRO A 143 -8.56 1.24 -12.12
N GLU A 144 -7.32 1.59 -11.83
CA GLU A 144 -6.20 0.63 -11.84
C GLU A 144 -6.38 -0.48 -10.80
N PHE A 145 -7.14 -0.20 -9.74
CA PHE A 145 -7.50 -1.13 -8.69
C PHE A 145 -9.02 -1.18 -8.53
N SER A 146 -9.62 -2.37 -8.77
CA SER A 146 -11.05 -2.55 -8.71
C SER A 146 -11.53 -3.22 -7.43
N LEU A 147 -12.43 -2.57 -6.70
CA LEU A 147 -13.13 -3.17 -5.54
C LEU A 147 -14.09 -4.30 -5.96
N TYR A 148 -14.40 -4.41 -7.25
CA TYR A 148 -15.39 -5.36 -7.80
C TYR A 148 -14.75 -6.61 -8.40
N ASN A 149 -13.45 -6.82 -8.24
CA ASN A 149 -12.77 -8.01 -8.76
C ASN A 149 -13.21 -9.27 -7.99
N ARG A 150 -14.06 -10.07 -8.63
CA ARG A 150 -14.57 -11.34 -8.07
C ARG A 150 -13.57 -12.48 -8.19
N SER A 151 -12.59 -12.38 -9.07
CA SER A 151 -11.58 -13.41 -9.27
C SER A 151 -10.49 -13.39 -8.20
N TRP A 152 -10.35 -12.25 -7.52
CA TRP A 152 -9.48 -12.04 -6.37
C TRP A 152 -10.11 -11.05 -5.39
N PRO A 153 -11.13 -11.49 -4.64
CA PRO A 153 -11.91 -10.60 -3.79
C PRO A 153 -11.09 -10.12 -2.58
N LEU A 154 -11.36 -8.90 -2.16
CA LEU A 154 -10.83 -8.37 -0.91
C LEU A 154 -11.53 -9.04 0.27
N HIS A 155 -10.78 -9.76 1.09
CA HIS A 155 -11.26 -10.37 2.33
C HIS A 155 -11.15 -9.37 3.49
N THR A 156 -12.05 -8.40 3.53
CA THR A 156 -12.16 -7.45 4.63
C THR A 156 -13.39 -7.75 5.49
N TYR A 157 -13.44 -7.17 6.68
CA TYR A 157 -14.65 -7.22 7.49
C TYR A 157 -15.77 -6.44 6.79
N TYR A 158 -16.84 -7.14 6.48
CA TYR A 158 -18.04 -6.57 5.88
C TYR A 158 -19.22 -6.72 6.86
N PRO A 159 -19.60 -5.67 7.59
CA PRO A 159 -20.69 -5.77 8.57
C PRO A 159 -22.03 -6.07 7.85
N PRO A 160 -22.92 -6.87 8.46
CA PRO A 160 -24.24 -7.13 7.94
C PRO A 160 -25.13 -5.88 8.09
N LEU A 161 -25.03 -4.95 7.15
CA LEU A 161 -25.76 -3.70 7.15
C LEU A 161 -26.83 -3.69 6.07
N PRO A 162 -27.95 -2.96 6.29
CA PRO A 162 -28.92 -2.73 5.23
C PRO A 162 -28.29 -1.89 4.10
N PRO A 163 -28.88 -1.87 2.90
CA PRO A 163 -28.46 -0.96 1.84
C PRO A 163 -28.46 0.51 2.30
N ALA A 164 -27.72 1.35 1.60
CA ALA A 164 -27.79 2.79 1.80
C ALA A 164 -29.19 3.32 1.46
N THR A 165 -29.70 4.25 2.25
CA THR A 165 -31.03 4.85 2.11
C THR A 165 -30.91 6.32 1.69
N PHE A 166 -31.70 6.71 0.71
CA PHE A 166 -31.72 8.05 0.13
C PHE A 166 -33.11 8.64 0.26
N VAL A 167 -33.26 9.80 0.88
CA VAL A 167 -34.54 10.42 1.19
C VAL A 167 -34.56 11.87 0.77
N ASP A 168 -35.47 12.23 -0.13
CA ASP A 168 -35.73 13.62 -0.45
C ASP A 168 -36.46 14.32 0.73
N VAL A 169 -36.09 15.55 1.04
CA VAL A 169 -36.68 16.30 2.15
C VAL A 169 -37.19 17.66 1.65
N LYS A 170 -38.52 17.84 1.63
CA LYS A 170 -39.19 19.04 1.09
C LYS A 170 -38.72 19.30 -0.36
N ASP A 171 -38.14 20.48 -0.61
CA ASP A 171 -37.64 20.88 -1.92
C ASP A 171 -36.20 20.45 -2.17
N LYS A 172 -35.54 19.76 -1.21
CA LYS A 172 -34.17 19.26 -1.31
C LYS A 172 -34.17 17.81 -1.75
N LYS A 173 -33.68 17.59 -2.97
CA LYS A 173 -33.50 16.25 -3.53
C LYS A 173 -32.13 15.72 -3.24
N VAL A 174 -32.01 14.39 -3.09
CA VAL A 174 -30.71 13.72 -3.05
C VAL A 174 -30.14 13.65 -4.47
N LYS A 175 -28.93 14.14 -4.65
CA LYS A 175 -28.15 14.04 -5.89
C LYS A 175 -26.80 13.43 -5.57
N ILE A 176 -26.47 12.33 -6.26
CA ILE A 176 -25.19 11.64 -6.05
C ILE A 176 -24.54 11.44 -7.41
N THR A 177 -23.29 11.90 -7.54
CA THR A 177 -22.52 11.79 -8.77
C THR A 177 -21.08 11.40 -8.44
N ASP A 178 -20.51 10.48 -9.24
CA ASP A 178 -19.12 10.04 -9.13
C ASP A 178 -18.69 9.69 -7.69
N SER A 179 -19.49 8.88 -6.98
CA SER A 179 -19.30 8.64 -5.56
C SER A 179 -19.55 7.17 -5.19
N LEU A 180 -18.83 6.69 -4.17
CA LEU A 180 -19.03 5.38 -3.54
C LEU A 180 -19.74 5.57 -2.19
N ILE A 181 -20.86 4.87 -2.00
CA ILE A 181 -21.66 4.93 -0.76
C ILE A 181 -21.76 3.55 -0.16
N SER A 182 -21.21 3.36 1.02
CA SER A 182 -21.27 2.07 1.72
C SER A 182 -22.60 1.81 2.42
N GLY A 183 -22.86 0.53 2.71
CA GLY A 183 -24.08 0.06 3.36
C GLY A 183 -24.35 0.70 4.72
N GLY A 184 -25.64 0.75 5.10
CA GLY A 184 -26.10 1.36 6.34
C GLY A 184 -26.07 2.89 6.35
N SER A 185 -25.68 3.54 5.25
CA SER A 185 -25.67 4.99 5.15
C SER A 185 -27.07 5.56 4.97
N TYR A 186 -27.35 6.71 5.56
CA TYR A 186 -28.62 7.42 5.48
C TYR A 186 -28.38 8.86 5.02
N ILE A 187 -28.91 9.19 3.85
CA ILE A 187 -28.64 10.45 3.16
C ILE A 187 -29.95 11.18 2.87
N GLN A 188 -30.07 12.40 3.33
CA GLN A 188 -31.26 13.22 3.22
C GLN A 188 -30.98 14.48 2.40
N GLY A 189 -31.82 14.80 1.40
CA GLY A 189 -31.90 16.07 0.69
C GLY A 189 -30.57 16.80 0.47
N SER A 190 -29.54 16.11 -0.01
CA SER A 190 -28.15 16.56 -0.09
C SER A 190 -27.56 16.29 -1.46
N THR A 191 -26.52 17.04 -1.82
CA THR A 191 -25.74 16.81 -3.03
C THR A 191 -24.37 16.23 -2.67
N ILE A 192 -24.08 15.03 -3.18
CA ILE A 192 -22.80 14.34 -2.97
C ILE A 192 -22.09 14.20 -4.31
N TYR A 193 -20.88 14.67 -4.36
CA TYR A 193 -20.06 14.67 -5.57
C TYR A 193 -18.62 14.26 -5.24
N LYS A 194 -18.04 13.40 -6.07
CA LYS A 194 -16.65 12.91 -5.94
C LYS A 194 -16.29 12.55 -4.49
N SER A 195 -17.06 11.64 -3.90
CA SER A 195 -16.92 11.30 -2.48
C SER A 195 -16.91 9.79 -2.26
N VAL A 196 -16.15 9.36 -1.24
CA VAL A 196 -16.21 7.99 -0.73
C VAL A 196 -16.76 8.04 0.70
N LEU A 197 -17.96 7.49 0.90
CA LEU A 197 -18.62 7.44 2.20
C LEU A 197 -18.53 6.03 2.80
N GLY A 198 -17.96 5.94 3.98
CA GLY A 198 -17.84 4.70 4.74
C GLY A 198 -19.18 4.18 5.26
N PHE A 199 -19.14 3.05 5.96
CA PHE A 199 -20.33 2.44 6.55
C PHE A 199 -21.05 3.36 7.55
N ARG A 200 -22.40 3.33 7.55
CA ARG A 200 -23.25 4.06 8.49
C ARG A 200 -23.06 5.58 8.46
N SER A 201 -22.64 6.14 7.34
CA SER A 201 -22.57 7.59 7.18
C SER A 201 -23.96 8.20 7.27
N ASN A 202 -24.10 9.29 8.03
CA ASN A 202 -25.35 10.04 8.14
C ASN A 202 -25.16 11.45 7.61
N ILE A 203 -25.82 11.79 6.52
CA ILE A 203 -25.76 13.08 5.84
C ILE A 203 -27.10 13.78 5.98
N ALA A 204 -27.11 14.90 6.68
CA ALA A 204 -28.32 15.68 6.92
C ALA A 204 -28.72 16.53 5.69
N ALA A 205 -29.97 16.93 5.66
CA ALA A 205 -30.51 17.73 4.57
C ALA A 205 -29.82 19.09 4.42
N GLY A 206 -29.34 19.39 3.23
CA GLY A 206 -28.70 20.66 2.90
C GLY A 206 -27.17 20.67 3.08
N SER A 207 -26.58 19.47 3.22
CA SER A 207 -25.13 19.28 3.13
C SER A 207 -24.68 19.23 1.68
#